data_6add89185336261e80e17e56f5856b60
#
_entry.id   6add89185336261e80e17e56f5856b60
#
_cell.length_a   1.000
_cell.length_b   1.000
_cell.length_c   1.000
_cell.angle_alpha   90.00
_cell.angle_beta   90.00
_cell.angle_gamma   90.00
#
_symmetry.space_group_name_H-M   'P 1'
#
loop_
_entity.id
_entity.type
_entity.pdbx_description
1 polymer ?
#
loop_
_entity_poly.entity_id
_entity_poly.type
_entity_poly.pdbx_seq_one_letter_code
_entity_poly.pdbx_strand_id
1 'polypeptide(L)'
;MGLPNKRKGGYKMSTVIEHSVLRDAFQFPLGDALFGRRSRRFSFGTSIPDGPLSFQSPRDVLPLTGLEQMMLLTATCGNTGWHYMITRHARYAPHISNYSAAAGGRTFPSAAGVHTSEVFFTNDEGVFFMETRDAPSLLGLGTDGKTDPEALVEAHRKCIRKLSDGRLHIPREEPYMLGHNTWCANVPGSLLVIPVGDVAQHEIALLCFLVQNGYCIYDDVNRLKISGLDRFRGLVDVDHPYPLTWVEQYALTEVTVELSTGCYAGMLMLQAMGLGGWMYDGIDRYTLLGTSGDPKVPGLGFRYDTDDRWALPNPTGLPGVFEGYCPPHYPNMRAAVEALARRKFGPGGPFHPDTPGPWKDTAKVRGSAQVYSEEFKECVATMAQYVYDKFGKFPGTVPSIYTHMFLQAHHLDLEFYDFHFKPGAYLETHKRHMERWHTNRQRSCDR
;
A
#
# COMPACT_ATOMS: atom_id res chain seq x y z
N MET A 1 6.22 -31.00 3.30
CA MET A 1 4.98 -31.24 4.06
C MET A 1 4.07 -30.07 3.81
N GLY A 2 2.94 -30.30 3.11
CA GLY A 2 2.01 -29.24 2.74
C GLY A 2 1.27 -28.68 3.94
N LEU A 3 1.25 -27.38 4.09
CA LEU A 3 0.43 -26.67 5.07
C LEU A 3 -1.06 -26.90 4.75
N PRO A 4 -1.91 -27.09 5.76
CA PRO A 4 -3.33 -27.33 5.53
C PRO A 4 -3.99 -26.07 4.93
N ASN A 5 -4.72 -26.29 3.85
CA ASN A 5 -5.55 -25.34 3.14
C ASN A 5 -6.67 -24.83 4.08
N LYS A 6 -6.39 -23.80 4.91
CA LYS A 6 -7.39 -23.16 5.76
C LYS A 6 -8.35 -22.38 4.88
N ARG A 7 -9.59 -22.78 4.88
CA ARG A 7 -10.73 -22.20 4.15
C ARG A 7 -10.72 -20.67 4.26
N LYS A 8 -10.79 -20.02 3.11
CA LYS A 8 -11.01 -18.58 2.96
C LYS A 8 -12.33 -18.21 3.64
N GLY A 9 -12.26 -17.68 4.85
CA GLY A 9 -13.38 -16.95 5.44
C GLY A 9 -13.52 -15.65 4.69
N GLY A 10 -14.51 -15.54 3.78
CA GLY A 10 -14.76 -14.30 3.06
C GLY A 10 -15.18 -13.19 4.03
N TYR A 11 -14.71 -11.98 3.80
CA TYR A 11 -15.13 -10.77 4.49
C TYR A 11 -16.66 -10.62 4.35
N LYS A 12 -17.40 -10.65 5.47
CA LYS A 12 -18.87 -10.60 5.46
C LYS A 12 -19.34 -9.15 5.30
N MET A 13 -20.01 -8.85 4.21
CA MET A 13 -20.84 -7.64 4.07
C MET A 13 -22.31 -7.97 4.28
N SER A 14 -23.08 -7.00 4.81
CA SER A 14 -24.53 -7.06 4.78
C SER A 14 -25.01 -7.24 3.34
N THR A 15 -25.97 -8.12 3.11
CA THR A 15 -26.43 -8.54 1.77
C THR A 15 -27.28 -7.50 1.02
N VAL A 16 -27.56 -6.35 1.62
CA VAL A 16 -28.30 -5.26 0.96
C VAL A 16 -27.35 -4.08 0.81
N ILE A 17 -26.72 -3.98 -0.35
CA ILE A 17 -25.96 -2.79 -0.76
C ILE A 17 -26.99 -1.72 -1.11
N GLU A 18 -27.02 -0.61 -0.36
CA GLU A 18 -27.79 0.56 -0.77
C GLU A 18 -27.03 1.27 -1.90
N HIS A 19 -27.39 0.92 -3.12
CA HIS A 19 -26.78 1.39 -4.36
C HIS A 19 -26.66 2.92 -4.47
N SER A 20 -27.58 3.67 -3.84
CA SER A 20 -27.60 5.12 -3.90
C SER A 20 -26.41 5.77 -3.19
N VAL A 21 -26.02 5.29 -2.00
CA VAL A 21 -24.94 5.93 -1.20
C VAL A 21 -23.56 5.79 -1.84
N LEU A 22 -23.27 4.65 -2.49
CA LEU A 22 -22.03 4.46 -3.23
C LEU A 22 -21.94 5.43 -4.42
N ARG A 23 -23.03 5.56 -5.20
CA ARG A 23 -23.07 6.48 -6.34
C ARG A 23 -22.89 7.92 -5.91
N ASP A 24 -23.54 8.32 -4.83
CA ASP A 24 -23.40 9.68 -4.32
C ASP A 24 -21.98 9.98 -3.83
N ALA A 25 -21.32 9.02 -3.16
CA ALA A 25 -19.92 9.17 -2.77
C ALA A 25 -18.98 9.28 -4.00
N PHE A 26 -19.26 8.50 -5.06
CA PHE A 26 -18.51 8.58 -6.32
C PHE A 26 -18.77 9.89 -7.10
N GLN A 27 -19.95 10.47 -6.97
CA GLN A 27 -20.32 11.71 -7.65
C GLN A 27 -20.02 12.96 -6.82
N PHE A 28 -19.45 12.80 -5.62
CA PHE A 28 -19.11 13.93 -4.77
C PHE A 28 -18.09 14.84 -5.47
N PRO A 29 -18.34 16.17 -5.49
CA PRO A 29 -17.46 17.09 -6.21
C PRO A 29 -16.02 17.04 -5.71
N LEU A 30 -15.07 16.82 -6.61
CA LEU A 30 -13.65 16.77 -6.27
C LEU A 30 -13.17 18.05 -5.57
N GLY A 31 -13.65 19.23 -6.01
CA GLY A 31 -13.35 20.49 -5.37
C GLY A 31 -13.75 20.52 -3.90
N ASP A 32 -14.96 20.05 -3.59
CA ASP A 32 -15.46 20.00 -2.22
C ASP A 32 -14.66 19.01 -1.36
N ALA A 33 -14.23 17.87 -1.94
CA ALA A 33 -13.37 16.92 -1.26
C ALA A 33 -12.00 17.54 -0.93
N LEU A 34 -11.36 18.21 -1.89
CA LEU A 34 -10.05 18.82 -1.74
C LEU A 34 -10.05 19.96 -0.71
N PHE A 35 -10.95 20.93 -0.88
CA PHE A 35 -10.99 22.14 -0.04
C PHE A 35 -11.73 21.93 1.28
N GLY A 36 -12.62 20.94 1.37
CA GLY A 36 -13.29 20.52 2.60
C GLY A 36 -12.50 19.56 3.47
N ARG A 37 -11.38 19.02 2.97
CA ARG A 37 -10.54 18.05 3.68
C ARG A 37 -9.98 18.65 4.98
N ARG A 38 -10.23 17.95 6.10
CA ARG A 38 -9.66 18.25 7.42
C ARG A 38 -9.35 16.95 8.15
N SER A 39 -8.44 17.01 9.12
CA SER A 39 -8.20 15.94 10.10
C SER A 39 -9.24 16.05 11.20
N ARG A 40 -10.30 15.25 11.14
CA ARG A 40 -11.39 15.22 12.13
C ARG A 40 -11.23 13.96 12.98
N ARG A 41 -10.74 14.14 14.23
CA ARG A 41 -10.23 13.03 15.06
C ARG A 41 -11.19 12.56 16.14
N PHE A 42 -12.20 13.35 16.52
CA PHE A 42 -13.09 13.03 17.61
C PHE A 42 -14.20 12.08 17.14
N SER A 43 -14.10 10.81 17.56
CA SER A 43 -15.02 9.74 17.16
C SER A 43 -16.09 9.47 18.23
N PHE A 44 -17.13 8.72 17.86
CA PHE A 44 -18.07 8.17 18.81
C PHE A 44 -17.35 7.40 19.93
N GLY A 45 -17.80 7.59 21.17
CA GLY A 45 -17.22 6.96 22.36
C GLY A 45 -15.89 7.57 22.85
N THR A 46 -15.34 8.58 22.15
CA THR A 46 -14.08 9.23 22.55
C THR A 46 -14.28 10.22 23.70
N SER A 47 -13.23 10.41 24.52
CA SER A 47 -13.20 11.36 25.63
C SER A 47 -11.92 12.18 25.59
N ILE A 48 -12.04 13.49 25.87
CA ILE A 48 -10.94 14.38 26.23
C ILE A 48 -11.21 14.80 27.69
N PRO A 49 -10.43 14.30 28.68
CA PRO A 49 -10.82 14.38 30.09
C PRO A 49 -10.71 15.78 30.67
N ASP A 50 -9.81 16.62 30.18
CA ASP A 50 -9.56 17.97 30.72
C ASP A 50 -9.13 18.97 29.64
N GLY A 51 -8.90 20.22 30.09
CA GLY A 51 -8.50 21.32 29.21
C GLY A 51 -9.65 22.00 28.48
N PRO A 52 -9.32 23.00 27.61
CA PRO A 52 -10.33 23.84 26.99
C PRO A 52 -11.20 23.09 25.93
N LEU A 53 -10.79 21.92 25.49
CA LEU A 53 -11.53 21.04 24.60
C LEU A 53 -12.06 19.79 25.31
N SER A 54 -12.15 19.82 26.67
CA SER A 54 -12.70 18.70 27.45
C SER A 54 -14.11 18.36 26.97
N PHE A 55 -14.32 17.09 26.66
CA PHE A 55 -15.61 16.60 26.14
C PHE A 55 -15.68 15.07 26.27
N GLN A 56 -16.85 14.58 26.66
CA GLN A 56 -17.17 13.17 26.63
C GLN A 56 -18.23 12.95 25.53
N SER A 57 -17.93 12.09 24.58
CA SER A 57 -18.92 11.69 23.57
C SER A 57 -20.19 11.15 24.24
N PRO A 58 -21.38 11.67 23.94
CA PRO A 58 -22.63 11.07 24.41
C PRO A 58 -23.05 9.85 23.58
N ARG A 59 -22.29 9.53 22.54
CA ARG A 59 -22.54 8.41 21.62
C ARG A 59 -21.75 7.19 22.04
N ASP A 60 -22.39 6.02 21.98
CA ASP A 60 -21.68 4.75 22.09
C ASP A 60 -20.76 4.52 20.90
N VAL A 61 -19.71 3.75 21.11
CA VAL A 61 -18.83 3.27 20.03
C VAL A 61 -19.65 2.55 18.98
N LEU A 62 -19.48 2.95 17.72
CA LEU A 62 -20.15 2.33 16.59
C LEU A 62 -19.11 1.93 15.54
N PRO A 63 -18.90 0.62 15.29
CA PRO A 63 -18.02 0.15 14.24
C PRO A 63 -18.51 0.58 12.85
N LEU A 64 -17.55 0.90 11.96
CA LEU A 64 -17.86 1.11 10.56
C LEU A 64 -18.45 -0.16 9.95
N THR A 65 -19.47 0.00 9.10
CA THR A 65 -20.05 -1.11 8.36
C THR A 65 -19.07 -1.68 7.34
N GLY A 66 -19.29 -2.92 6.90
CA GLY A 66 -18.48 -3.53 5.85
C GLY A 66 -18.48 -2.72 4.54
N LEU A 67 -19.59 -2.04 4.22
CA LEU A 67 -19.70 -1.21 3.02
C LEU A 67 -18.85 0.06 3.14
N GLU A 68 -18.90 0.75 4.28
CA GLU A 68 -18.07 1.93 4.56
C GLU A 68 -16.58 1.58 4.49
N GLN A 69 -16.18 0.47 5.13
CA GLN A 69 -14.80 0.00 5.10
C GLN A 69 -14.35 -0.31 3.67
N MET A 70 -15.17 -1.06 2.92
CA MET A 70 -14.83 -1.45 1.54
C MET A 70 -14.71 -0.26 0.59
N MET A 71 -15.61 0.72 0.70
CA MET A 71 -15.53 1.94 -0.10
C MET A 71 -14.23 2.69 0.15
N LEU A 72 -13.85 2.84 1.42
CA LEU A 72 -12.62 3.51 1.80
C LEU A 72 -11.38 2.74 1.36
N LEU A 73 -11.33 1.43 1.57
CA LEU A 73 -10.22 0.57 1.16
C LEU A 73 -10.05 0.58 -0.36
N THR A 74 -11.16 0.52 -1.11
CA THR A 74 -11.14 0.60 -2.58
C THR A 74 -10.58 1.95 -3.06
N ALA A 75 -10.92 3.05 -2.39
CA ALA A 75 -10.33 4.36 -2.70
C ALA A 75 -8.85 4.46 -2.34
N THR A 76 -8.43 3.85 -1.21
CA THR A 76 -7.06 3.95 -0.70
C THR A 76 -6.07 3.09 -1.50
N CYS A 77 -6.45 1.87 -1.86
CA CYS A 77 -5.54 0.91 -2.47
C CYS A 77 -6.12 0.13 -3.66
N GLY A 78 -7.20 0.64 -4.24
CA GLY A 78 -7.89 -0.03 -5.33
C GLY A 78 -7.09 -0.08 -6.63
N ASN A 79 -7.54 -0.99 -7.50
CA ASN A 79 -7.07 -1.11 -8.86
C ASN A 79 -8.01 -0.35 -9.80
N THR A 80 -7.45 0.39 -10.77
CA THR A 80 -8.22 1.22 -11.72
C THR A 80 -8.39 0.55 -13.09
N GLY A 81 -8.04 -0.73 -13.20
CA GLY A 81 -8.05 -1.47 -14.46
C GLY A 81 -6.68 -1.47 -15.15
N TRP A 82 -6.67 -1.66 -16.46
CA TRP A 82 -5.44 -1.74 -17.24
C TRP A 82 -4.61 -0.45 -17.17
N HIS A 83 -3.30 -0.60 -17.15
CA HIS A 83 -2.41 0.51 -17.50
C HIS A 83 -2.58 0.88 -18.99
N TYR A 84 -2.82 2.15 -19.25
CA TYR A 84 -2.74 2.74 -20.59
C TYR A 84 -1.29 3.16 -20.89
N MET A 85 -0.37 2.20 -20.82
CA MET A 85 1.05 2.47 -20.97
C MET A 85 1.38 2.99 -22.37
N ILE A 86 2.11 4.11 -22.42
CA ILE A 86 2.80 4.62 -23.61
C ILE A 86 4.25 4.77 -23.20
N THR A 87 4.99 3.68 -23.15
CA THR A 87 6.38 3.71 -22.77
C THR A 87 7.26 3.67 -24.00
N ARG A 88 8.22 4.59 -24.09
CA ARG A 88 9.21 4.65 -25.15
C ARG A 88 10.54 5.12 -24.60
N HIS A 89 11.59 4.44 -24.98
CA HIS A 89 12.95 4.89 -24.78
C HIS A 89 13.69 4.94 -26.11
N ALA A 90 14.36 6.02 -26.42
CA ALA A 90 15.02 6.22 -27.73
C ALA A 90 16.04 5.12 -28.07
N ARG A 91 16.73 4.57 -27.06
CA ARG A 91 17.70 3.50 -27.18
C ARG A 91 17.05 2.16 -27.63
N TYR A 92 15.78 1.96 -27.28
CA TYR A 92 15.07 0.71 -27.53
C TYR A 92 13.91 0.83 -28.52
N ALA A 93 13.78 1.97 -29.19
CA ALA A 93 12.83 2.08 -30.29
C ALA A 93 13.21 1.07 -31.39
N PRO A 94 12.24 0.28 -31.89
CA PRO A 94 10.79 0.38 -31.77
C PRO A 94 10.17 -0.38 -30.59
N HIS A 95 10.95 -0.90 -29.65
CA HIS A 95 10.47 -1.72 -28.55
C HIS A 95 9.85 -0.90 -27.42
N ILE A 96 8.86 -1.48 -26.75
CA ILE A 96 8.30 -0.90 -25.52
C ILE A 96 9.32 -1.06 -24.40
N SER A 97 9.52 0.03 -23.64
CA SER A 97 10.24 -0.02 -22.36
C SER A 97 9.47 -0.87 -21.36
N ASN A 98 10.18 -1.66 -20.57
CA ASN A 98 9.60 -2.67 -19.68
C ASN A 98 9.73 -2.30 -18.20
N TYR A 99 9.54 -1.02 -17.86
CA TYR A 99 9.71 -0.54 -16.46
C TYR A 99 8.62 -1.02 -15.53
N SER A 100 7.37 -1.04 -15.97
CA SER A 100 6.24 -1.48 -15.14
C SER A 100 6.43 -2.90 -14.60
N ALA A 101 5.99 -3.12 -13.37
CA ALA A 101 5.96 -4.45 -12.76
C ALA A 101 4.54 -5.00 -12.57
N ALA A 102 3.50 -4.21 -12.86
CA ALA A 102 2.10 -4.62 -12.80
C ALA A 102 1.36 -4.28 -14.10
N ALA A 103 0.37 -5.08 -14.46
CA ALA A 103 -0.47 -4.86 -15.64
C ALA A 103 -1.62 -3.87 -15.39
N GLY A 104 -1.97 -3.66 -14.12
CA GLY A 104 -3.06 -2.78 -13.68
C GLY A 104 -2.59 -1.50 -13.02
N GLY A 105 -3.39 -0.43 -13.18
CA GLY A 105 -3.22 0.83 -12.46
C GLY A 105 -3.79 0.79 -11.06
N ARG A 106 -3.41 1.75 -10.24
CA ARG A 106 -3.88 1.91 -8.86
C ARG A 106 -4.55 3.26 -8.67
N THR A 107 -5.32 3.42 -7.60
CA THR A 107 -5.92 4.71 -7.21
C THR A 107 -4.89 5.76 -6.80
N PHE A 108 -3.64 5.37 -6.64
CA PHE A 108 -2.50 6.23 -6.35
C PHE A 108 -1.40 6.05 -7.42
N PRO A 109 -0.59 7.09 -7.66
CA PRO A 109 0.52 7.00 -8.59
C PRO A 109 1.63 6.10 -8.04
N SER A 110 2.34 5.44 -8.95
CA SER A 110 3.57 4.71 -8.66
C SER A 110 4.60 5.06 -9.73
N ALA A 111 5.86 5.22 -9.33
CA ALA A 111 6.94 5.49 -10.25
C ALA A 111 7.04 4.37 -11.30
N ALA A 112 7.01 4.75 -12.56
CA ALA A 112 7.03 3.84 -13.70
C ALA A 112 6.04 2.66 -13.62
N GLY A 113 4.98 2.75 -12.79
CA GLY A 113 4.00 1.68 -12.61
C GLY A 113 4.58 0.41 -11.96
N VAL A 114 5.55 0.55 -11.06
CA VAL A 114 6.16 -0.59 -10.37
C VAL A 114 5.19 -1.21 -9.36
N HIS A 115 4.44 -0.38 -8.63
CA HIS A 115 3.40 -0.79 -7.66
C HIS A 115 3.91 -1.83 -6.66
N THR A 116 4.66 -1.36 -5.66
CA THR A 116 5.25 -2.22 -4.63
C THR A 116 4.38 -2.39 -3.40
N SER A 117 3.34 -1.55 -3.26
CA SER A 117 2.57 -1.43 -2.04
C SER A 117 1.32 -2.31 -2.03
N GLU A 118 1.03 -2.88 -0.86
CA GLU A 118 -0.24 -3.52 -0.51
C GLU A 118 -0.75 -2.99 0.83
N VAL A 119 -1.99 -3.33 1.20
CA VAL A 119 -2.61 -2.80 2.41
C VAL A 119 -2.97 -3.89 3.40
N PHE A 120 -2.50 -3.72 4.63
CA PHE A 120 -3.05 -4.35 5.81
C PHE A 120 -4.05 -3.39 6.46
N PHE A 121 -5.03 -3.92 7.15
CA PHE A 121 -5.95 -3.10 7.93
C PHE A 121 -6.46 -3.86 9.14
N THR A 122 -6.91 -3.12 10.15
CA THR A 122 -7.51 -3.69 11.34
C THR A 122 -8.76 -2.92 11.75
N ASN A 123 -9.73 -3.68 12.26
CA ASN A 123 -10.97 -3.21 12.86
C ASN A 123 -11.26 -4.07 14.11
N ASP A 124 -12.44 -3.96 14.72
CA ASP A 124 -12.79 -4.72 15.91
C ASP A 124 -12.91 -6.24 15.67
N GLU A 125 -13.10 -6.68 14.41
CA GLU A 125 -13.25 -8.09 14.05
C GLU A 125 -11.92 -8.79 13.78
N GLY A 126 -10.85 -8.05 13.45
CA GLY A 126 -9.59 -8.70 13.09
C GLY A 126 -8.55 -7.83 12.44
N VAL A 127 -7.51 -8.53 12.00
CA VAL A 127 -6.46 -8.03 11.12
C VAL A 127 -6.62 -8.68 9.75
N PHE A 128 -6.50 -7.89 8.71
CA PHE A 128 -6.77 -8.30 7.33
C PHE A 128 -5.67 -7.83 6.39
N PHE A 129 -5.55 -8.52 5.27
CA PHE A 129 -4.70 -8.18 4.15
C PHE A 129 -5.55 -8.05 2.88
N MET A 130 -5.32 -7.00 2.10
CA MET A 130 -5.99 -6.76 0.83
C MET A 130 -4.97 -6.84 -0.30
N GLU A 131 -5.04 -7.93 -1.06
CA GLU A 131 -4.13 -8.25 -2.16
C GLU A 131 -4.72 -7.75 -3.48
N THR A 132 -4.25 -6.60 -3.96
CA THR A 132 -4.78 -5.95 -5.17
C THR A 132 -3.76 -5.85 -6.29
N ARG A 133 -2.49 -5.91 -5.98
CA ARG A 133 -1.36 -5.67 -6.90
C ARG A 133 -1.35 -6.61 -8.11
N ASP A 134 -1.58 -7.89 -7.89
CA ASP A 134 -1.53 -8.94 -8.90
C ASP A 134 -2.87 -9.69 -9.07
N ALA A 135 -4.00 -9.05 -8.69
CA ALA A 135 -5.31 -9.67 -8.77
C ALA A 135 -5.88 -9.60 -10.21
N PRO A 136 -5.91 -10.72 -10.98
CA PRO A 136 -6.38 -10.70 -12.37
C PRO A 136 -7.84 -10.24 -12.51
N SER A 137 -8.67 -10.50 -11.49
CA SER A 137 -10.08 -10.10 -11.47
C SER A 137 -10.29 -8.58 -11.47
N LEU A 138 -9.29 -7.80 -11.14
CA LEU A 138 -9.36 -6.34 -11.10
C LEU A 138 -8.90 -5.68 -12.41
N LEU A 139 -8.19 -6.41 -13.27
CA LEU A 139 -7.56 -5.83 -14.46
C LEU A 139 -8.56 -5.32 -15.50
N GLY A 140 -9.73 -5.92 -15.63
CA GLY A 140 -10.76 -5.51 -16.58
C GLY A 140 -11.68 -4.37 -16.11
N LEU A 141 -11.47 -3.83 -14.90
CA LEU A 141 -12.33 -2.77 -14.36
C LEU A 141 -12.22 -1.49 -15.19
N GLY A 142 -13.37 -0.84 -15.46
CA GLY A 142 -13.41 0.45 -16.14
C GLY A 142 -12.96 0.44 -17.63
N THR A 143 -12.80 -0.72 -18.25
CA THR A 143 -12.35 -0.82 -19.66
C THR A 143 -13.34 -0.25 -20.68
N ASP A 144 -14.61 -0.12 -20.34
CA ASP A 144 -15.66 0.49 -21.14
C ASP A 144 -15.82 2.00 -20.91
N GLY A 145 -14.93 2.60 -20.11
CA GLY A 145 -14.99 3.99 -19.72
C GLY A 145 -16.08 4.31 -18.67
N LYS A 146 -16.72 3.28 -18.10
CA LYS A 146 -17.74 3.41 -17.06
C LYS A 146 -17.24 2.76 -15.79
N THR A 147 -17.38 3.44 -14.67
CA THR A 147 -17.11 2.89 -13.35
C THR A 147 -18.43 2.60 -12.65
N ASP A 148 -18.73 1.32 -12.45
CA ASP A 148 -19.82 0.88 -11.59
C ASP A 148 -19.24 0.73 -10.17
N PRO A 149 -19.65 1.60 -9.22
CA PRO A 149 -19.14 1.59 -7.84
C PRO A 149 -19.36 0.25 -7.13
N GLU A 150 -20.49 -0.39 -7.40
CA GLU A 150 -20.85 -1.66 -6.74
C GLU A 150 -20.00 -2.81 -7.23
N ALA A 151 -19.86 -2.94 -8.55
CA ALA A 151 -18.98 -3.95 -9.15
C ALA A 151 -17.53 -3.75 -8.71
N LEU A 152 -17.09 -2.49 -8.60
CA LEU A 152 -15.76 -2.12 -8.14
C LEU A 152 -15.52 -2.56 -6.70
N VAL A 153 -16.42 -2.20 -5.77
CA VAL A 153 -16.33 -2.55 -4.35
C VAL A 153 -16.40 -4.07 -4.16
N GLU A 154 -17.31 -4.76 -4.87
CA GLU A 154 -17.44 -6.22 -4.77
C GLU A 154 -16.22 -6.97 -5.34
N ALA A 155 -15.63 -6.48 -6.42
CA ALA A 155 -14.41 -7.07 -6.97
C ALA A 155 -13.25 -6.96 -5.96
N HIS A 156 -13.07 -5.80 -5.33
CA HIS A 156 -12.03 -5.57 -4.33
C HIS A 156 -12.26 -6.36 -3.03
N ARG A 157 -13.52 -6.53 -2.61
CA ARG A 157 -13.88 -7.35 -1.44
C ARG A 157 -13.33 -8.79 -1.55
N LYS A 158 -13.32 -9.36 -2.75
CA LYS A 158 -12.80 -10.71 -3.01
C LYS A 158 -11.28 -10.83 -2.83
N CYS A 159 -10.57 -9.72 -2.79
CA CYS A 159 -9.13 -9.66 -2.58
C CYS A 159 -8.73 -9.60 -1.10
N ILE A 160 -9.69 -9.62 -0.17
CA ILE A 160 -9.43 -9.54 1.27
C ILE A 160 -9.26 -10.93 1.86
N ARG A 161 -8.19 -11.07 2.66
CA ARG A 161 -7.89 -12.25 3.47
C ARG A 161 -7.79 -11.85 4.94
N LYS A 162 -8.52 -12.54 5.82
CA LYS A 162 -8.38 -12.38 7.27
C LYS A 162 -7.12 -13.08 7.74
N LEU A 163 -6.31 -12.41 8.55
CA LEU A 163 -5.05 -12.91 9.10
C LEU A 163 -5.22 -13.38 10.55
N SER A 164 -5.92 -12.60 11.38
CA SER A 164 -6.18 -12.93 12.78
C SER A 164 -7.50 -12.34 13.25
N ASP A 165 -8.02 -12.86 14.38
CA ASP A 165 -9.16 -12.33 15.10
C ASP A 165 -8.76 -11.18 16.03
N GLY A 166 -9.70 -10.27 16.27
CA GLY A 166 -9.53 -9.11 17.15
C GLY A 166 -8.66 -8.01 16.55
N ARG A 167 -8.87 -6.80 17.03
CA ARG A 167 -8.13 -5.59 16.63
C ARG A 167 -6.63 -5.76 16.87
N LEU A 168 -5.80 -5.28 15.95
CA LEU A 168 -4.35 -5.23 16.14
C LEU A 168 -4.01 -4.47 17.42
N HIS A 169 -3.33 -5.15 18.34
CA HIS A 169 -2.90 -4.54 19.59
C HIS A 169 -1.69 -3.63 19.34
N ILE A 170 -1.84 -2.36 19.68
CA ILE A 170 -0.77 -1.35 19.68
C ILE A 170 -0.82 -0.66 21.04
N PRO A 171 0.25 -0.73 21.85
CA PRO A 171 0.28 -0.03 23.14
C PRO A 171 0.09 1.47 22.97
N ARG A 172 -0.70 2.10 23.87
CA ARG A 172 -1.07 3.51 23.82
C ARG A 172 -0.12 4.38 24.62
N GLU A 173 1.16 4.16 24.46
CA GLU A 173 2.23 4.85 25.17
C GLU A 173 3.49 4.90 24.31
N GLU A 174 4.39 5.81 24.63
CA GLU A 174 5.71 5.85 24.01
C GLU A 174 6.57 4.65 24.47
N PRO A 175 7.40 4.09 23.60
CA PRO A 175 7.71 4.56 22.25
C PRO A 175 6.78 4.02 21.14
N TYR A 176 5.75 3.24 21.47
CA TYR A 176 4.90 2.54 20.49
C TYR A 176 3.97 3.49 19.73
N MET A 177 3.49 4.53 20.40
CA MET A 177 2.60 5.53 19.84
C MET A 177 2.95 6.91 20.41
N LEU A 178 3.07 7.92 19.53
CA LEU A 178 3.34 9.30 19.96
C LEU A 178 2.19 9.85 20.82
N GLY A 179 2.53 10.53 21.90
CA GLY A 179 1.59 10.96 22.95
C GLY A 179 0.35 11.71 22.45
N HIS A 180 0.49 12.53 21.40
CA HIS A 180 -0.64 13.27 20.81
C HIS A 180 -1.65 12.41 20.04
N ASN A 181 -1.37 11.13 19.79
CA ASN A 181 -2.26 10.18 19.13
C ASN A 181 -2.88 9.15 20.07
N THR A 182 -2.36 9.01 21.29
CA THR A 182 -2.77 7.95 22.22
C THR A 182 -4.26 7.96 22.57
N TRP A 183 -4.90 9.11 22.52
CA TRP A 183 -6.32 9.27 22.84
C TRP A 183 -7.27 8.93 21.68
N CYS A 184 -6.81 8.97 20.43
CA CYS A 184 -7.66 8.87 19.24
C CYS A 184 -7.24 7.82 18.20
N ALA A 185 -5.97 7.36 18.21
CA ALA A 185 -5.51 6.40 17.20
C ALA A 185 -5.88 4.95 17.57
N ASN A 186 -6.26 4.15 16.58
CA ASN A 186 -6.62 2.74 16.69
C ASN A 186 -7.66 2.45 17.82
N VAL A 187 -8.64 3.35 17.97
CA VAL A 187 -9.72 3.22 18.97
C VAL A 187 -10.77 2.19 18.51
N PRO A 188 -11.52 1.58 19.45
CA PRO A 188 -12.67 0.74 19.10
C PRO A 188 -13.63 1.47 18.13
N GLY A 189 -14.25 0.72 17.24
CA GLY A 189 -15.14 1.26 16.20
C GLY A 189 -14.43 1.83 14.97
N SER A 190 -13.12 2.14 15.05
CA SER A 190 -12.37 2.68 13.92
C SER A 190 -11.83 1.61 12.98
N LEU A 191 -11.51 2.01 11.75
CA LEU A 191 -10.69 1.27 10.80
C LEU A 191 -9.30 1.92 10.76
N LEU A 192 -8.24 1.15 10.98
CA LEU A 192 -6.86 1.57 10.75
C LEU A 192 -6.34 0.89 9.49
N VAL A 193 -5.94 1.67 8.50
CA VAL A 193 -5.36 1.23 7.23
C VAL A 193 -3.86 1.42 7.27
N ILE A 194 -3.13 0.36 6.97
CA ILE A 194 -1.67 0.25 7.12
C ILE A 194 -1.09 -0.16 5.75
N PRO A 195 -0.77 0.80 4.87
CA PRO A 195 -0.09 0.46 3.62
C PRO A 195 1.36 0.08 3.90
N VAL A 196 1.83 -0.96 3.22
CA VAL A 196 3.18 -1.51 3.35
C VAL A 196 3.79 -1.66 1.97
N GLY A 197 5.01 -1.17 1.78
CA GLY A 197 5.72 -1.21 0.51
C GLY A 197 6.97 -2.09 0.56
N ASP A 198 7.23 -2.79 -0.53
CA ASP A 198 8.43 -3.60 -0.74
C ASP A 198 9.52 -2.75 -1.42
N VAL A 199 10.43 -2.19 -0.60
CA VAL A 199 11.54 -1.37 -1.08
C VAL A 199 12.55 -2.24 -1.83
N ALA A 200 12.74 -3.50 -1.41
CA ALA A 200 13.63 -4.42 -2.09
C ALA A 200 13.16 -4.71 -3.53
N GLN A 201 11.85 -4.93 -3.73
CA GLN A 201 11.30 -5.06 -5.09
C GLN A 201 11.50 -3.79 -5.91
N HIS A 202 11.27 -2.63 -5.30
CA HIS A 202 11.42 -1.34 -5.99
C HIS A 202 12.86 -1.11 -6.43
N GLU A 203 13.81 -1.39 -5.55
CA GLU A 203 15.23 -1.24 -5.89
C GLU A 203 15.69 -2.21 -6.98
N ILE A 204 15.26 -3.48 -6.98
CA ILE A 204 15.54 -4.38 -8.11
C ILE A 204 14.97 -3.80 -9.41
N ALA A 205 13.76 -3.25 -9.39
CA ALA A 205 13.17 -2.61 -10.56
C ALA A 205 13.99 -1.39 -11.02
N LEU A 206 14.51 -0.60 -10.09
CA LEU A 206 15.37 0.55 -10.37
C LEU A 206 16.75 0.12 -10.89
N LEU A 207 17.36 -0.94 -10.35
CA LEU A 207 18.57 -1.54 -10.91
C LEU A 207 18.35 -2.05 -12.33
N CYS A 208 17.21 -2.67 -12.61
CA CYS A 208 16.82 -3.04 -13.97
C CYS A 208 16.71 -1.83 -14.88
N PHE A 209 16.12 -0.73 -14.39
CA PHE A 209 16.05 0.54 -15.15
C PHE A 209 17.44 1.10 -15.45
N LEU A 210 18.34 1.11 -14.47
CA LEU A 210 19.73 1.57 -14.66
C LEU A 210 20.45 0.74 -15.73
N VAL A 211 20.44 -0.58 -15.60
CA VAL A 211 21.09 -1.50 -16.59
C VAL A 211 20.49 -1.33 -17.98
N GLN A 212 19.16 -1.18 -18.09
CA GLN A 212 18.48 -0.95 -19.36
C GLN A 212 18.91 0.36 -20.04
N ASN A 213 19.35 1.35 -19.25
CA ASN A 213 19.86 2.61 -19.73
C ASN A 213 21.39 2.67 -19.81
N GLY A 214 22.07 1.57 -19.54
CA GLY A 214 23.53 1.46 -19.65
C GLY A 214 24.27 1.92 -18.43
N TYR A 215 23.63 1.96 -17.26
CA TYR A 215 24.22 2.41 -16.00
C TYR A 215 24.37 1.25 -15.00
N CYS A 216 25.29 1.41 -14.06
CA CYS A 216 25.47 0.55 -12.90
C CYS A 216 25.68 1.39 -11.63
N ILE A 217 25.89 0.73 -10.50
CA ILE A 217 26.12 1.40 -9.22
C ILE A 217 27.51 1.11 -8.65
N TYR A 218 27.97 1.96 -7.73
CA TYR A 218 29.12 1.70 -6.87
C TYR A 218 28.74 1.96 -5.40
N ASP A 219 29.46 1.30 -4.50
CA ASP A 219 29.29 1.44 -3.06
C ASP A 219 29.99 2.72 -2.58
N ASP A 220 29.26 3.82 -2.50
CA ASP A 220 29.76 5.11 -2.03
C ASP A 220 29.90 5.16 -0.51
N VAL A 221 29.23 4.28 0.24
CA VAL A 221 29.38 4.17 1.70
C VAL A 221 30.78 3.67 2.06
N ASN A 222 31.21 2.57 1.44
CA ASN A 222 32.52 1.97 1.65
C ASN A 222 33.57 2.48 0.63
N ARG A 223 33.19 3.29 -0.35
CA ARG A 223 34.05 3.78 -1.44
C ARG A 223 34.66 2.68 -2.28
N LEU A 224 33.86 1.67 -2.61
CA LEU A 224 34.28 0.48 -3.34
C LEU A 224 33.54 0.34 -4.67
N LYS A 225 34.27 -0.03 -5.71
CA LYS A 225 33.66 -0.54 -6.94
C LYS A 225 33.08 -1.93 -6.68
N ILE A 226 31.92 -2.22 -7.27
CA ILE A 226 31.32 -3.55 -7.18
C ILE A 226 32.14 -4.52 -8.04
N SER A 227 32.65 -5.57 -7.41
CA SER A 227 33.46 -6.57 -8.08
C SER A 227 32.63 -7.38 -9.09
N GLY A 228 33.25 -7.73 -10.21
CA GLY A 228 32.62 -8.54 -11.26
C GLY A 228 31.80 -7.76 -12.28
N LEU A 229 31.64 -6.42 -12.14
CA LEU A 229 30.90 -5.61 -13.12
C LEU A 229 31.68 -5.37 -14.43
N ASP A 230 33.02 -5.46 -14.42
CA ASP A 230 33.83 -5.27 -15.64
C ASP A 230 33.47 -6.19 -16.78
N ARG A 231 32.96 -7.38 -16.50
CA ARG A 231 32.49 -8.34 -17.51
C ARG A 231 31.26 -7.85 -18.29
N PHE A 232 30.53 -6.85 -17.75
CA PHE A 232 29.31 -6.29 -18.35
C PHE A 232 29.54 -4.92 -19.04
N ARG A 233 30.80 -4.58 -19.39
CA ARG A 233 31.13 -3.32 -20.09
C ARG A 233 30.38 -3.13 -21.41
N GLY A 234 29.95 -4.21 -22.05
CA GLY A 234 29.08 -4.17 -23.22
C GLY A 234 27.64 -3.75 -22.94
N LEU A 235 27.24 -3.82 -21.67
CA LEU A 235 25.86 -3.54 -21.22
C LEU A 235 25.77 -2.26 -20.41
N VAL A 236 26.76 -1.95 -19.56
CA VAL A 236 26.75 -0.80 -18.63
C VAL A 236 28.09 -0.07 -18.63
N ASP A 237 28.05 1.24 -18.32
CA ASP A 237 29.23 2.07 -18.12
C ASP A 237 29.76 1.89 -16.67
N VAL A 238 30.78 1.07 -16.52
CA VAL A 238 31.40 0.77 -15.21
C VAL A 238 32.38 1.87 -14.74
N ASP A 239 32.68 2.83 -15.60
CA ASP A 239 33.62 3.92 -15.27
C ASP A 239 32.89 5.13 -14.68
N HIS A 240 31.59 5.29 -14.93
CA HIS A 240 30.75 6.36 -14.40
C HIS A 240 29.50 5.81 -13.69
N PRO A 241 29.66 4.98 -12.63
CA PRO A 241 28.55 4.38 -11.91
C PRO A 241 27.80 5.37 -11.02
N TYR A 242 26.49 5.11 -10.76
CA TYR A 242 25.71 5.87 -9.79
C TYR A 242 26.04 5.48 -8.33
N PRO A 243 25.98 6.42 -7.37
CA PRO A 243 26.11 6.08 -5.96
C PRO A 243 24.98 5.16 -5.47
N LEU A 244 25.30 4.11 -4.70
CA LEU A 244 24.33 3.23 -4.08
C LEU A 244 23.33 4.00 -3.20
N THR A 245 23.84 4.92 -2.35
CA THR A 245 22.97 5.69 -1.45
C THR A 245 21.95 6.54 -2.21
N TRP A 246 22.30 7.08 -3.38
CA TRP A 246 21.36 7.81 -4.21
C TRP A 246 20.24 6.91 -4.73
N VAL A 247 20.57 5.69 -5.19
CA VAL A 247 19.62 4.72 -5.73
C VAL A 247 18.63 4.26 -4.64
N GLU A 248 19.15 3.92 -3.45
CA GLU A 248 18.34 3.46 -2.33
C GLU A 248 17.45 4.57 -1.74
N GLN A 249 17.94 5.80 -1.64
CA GLN A 249 17.11 6.95 -1.24
C GLN A 249 16.00 7.22 -2.27
N TYR A 250 16.31 7.07 -3.54
CA TYR A 250 15.33 7.24 -4.61
C TYR A 250 14.23 6.16 -4.50
N ALA A 251 14.61 4.89 -4.35
CA ALA A 251 13.68 3.79 -4.15
C ALA A 251 12.77 4.00 -2.93
N LEU A 252 13.33 4.37 -1.78
CA LEU A 252 12.56 4.64 -0.56
C LEU A 252 11.59 5.82 -0.76
N THR A 253 12.02 6.89 -1.44
CA THR A 253 11.18 8.05 -1.71
C THR A 253 9.99 7.68 -2.59
N GLU A 254 10.20 6.91 -3.65
CA GLU A 254 9.13 6.47 -4.55
C GLU A 254 8.12 5.56 -3.85
N VAL A 255 8.59 4.64 -3.02
CA VAL A 255 7.71 3.80 -2.17
C VAL A 255 6.92 4.66 -1.18
N THR A 256 7.56 5.65 -0.54
CA THR A 256 6.88 6.57 0.39
C THR A 256 5.77 7.37 -0.31
N VAL A 257 5.98 7.76 -1.56
CA VAL A 257 4.94 8.43 -2.37
C VAL A 257 3.74 7.51 -2.60
N GLU A 258 3.94 6.23 -2.92
CA GLU A 258 2.84 5.26 -3.04
C GLU A 258 2.01 5.20 -1.76
N LEU A 259 2.66 4.98 -0.59
CA LEU A 259 2.01 4.86 0.71
C LEU A 259 1.21 6.13 1.06
N SER A 260 1.82 7.30 0.86
CA SER A 260 1.24 8.59 1.22
C SER A 260 0.07 8.98 0.33
N THR A 261 0.20 8.80 -0.99
CA THR A 261 -0.85 9.17 -1.94
C THR A 261 -2.04 8.22 -1.88
N GLY A 262 -1.83 6.93 -1.57
CA GLY A 262 -2.90 5.99 -1.26
C GLY A 262 -3.70 6.43 -0.03
N CYS A 263 -3.05 6.77 1.07
CA CYS A 263 -3.70 7.34 2.26
C CYS A 263 -4.43 8.66 1.94
N TYR A 264 -3.84 9.50 1.10
CA TYR A 264 -4.46 10.76 0.69
C TYR A 264 -5.72 10.54 -0.15
N ALA A 265 -5.72 9.57 -1.05
CA ALA A 265 -6.93 9.18 -1.80
C ALA A 265 -8.06 8.77 -0.84
N GLY A 266 -7.74 7.98 0.19
CA GLY A 266 -8.68 7.65 1.27
C GLY A 266 -9.15 8.88 2.04
N MET A 267 -8.26 9.84 2.34
CA MET A 267 -8.64 11.11 2.99
C MET A 267 -9.67 11.91 2.20
N LEU A 268 -9.58 11.92 0.88
CA LEU A 268 -10.59 12.57 0.03
C LEU A 268 -11.92 11.82 0.08
N MET A 269 -11.86 10.49 0.06
CA MET A 269 -13.06 9.64 0.15
C MET A 269 -13.80 9.80 1.49
N LEU A 270 -13.09 10.02 2.61
CA LEU A 270 -13.74 10.33 3.89
C LEU A 270 -14.66 11.54 3.80
N GLN A 271 -14.29 12.58 3.03
CA GLN A 271 -15.12 13.78 2.84
C GLN A 271 -16.41 13.46 2.06
N ALA A 272 -16.27 12.67 1.01
CA ALA A 272 -17.39 12.23 0.19
C ALA A 272 -18.38 11.35 0.97
N MET A 273 -17.86 10.48 1.83
CA MET A 273 -18.67 9.59 2.67
C MET A 273 -19.26 10.29 3.90
N GLY A 274 -18.63 11.37 4.37
CA GLY A 274 -19.01 12.04 5.63
C GLY A 274 -18.47 11.35 6.87
N LEU A 275 -17.34 10.64 6.76
CA LEU A 275 -16.63 10.02 7.88
C LEU A 275 -15.56 10.95 8.47
N GLY A 276 -15.31 10.81 9.76
CA GLY A 276 -14.12 11.33 10.42
C GLY A 276 -12.89 10.50 10.10
N GLY A 277 -11.71 11.10 10.29
CA GLY A 277 -10.45 10.43 10.10
C GLY A 277 -9.31 11.34 9.67
N TRP A 278 -8.12 10.77 9.59
CA TRP A 278 -6.91 11.48 9.16
C TRP A 278 -5.81 10.51 8.75
N MET A 279 -4.89 10.97 7.90
CA MET A 279 -3.62 10.30 7.66
C MET A 279 -2.54 10.84 8.61
N TYR A 280 -1.64 9.96 9.09
CA TYR A 280 -0.62 10.28 10.09
C TYR A 280 0.49 9.23 10.14
N ASP A 281 1.58 9.57 10.83
CA ASP A 281 2.78 8.75 10.99
C ASP A 281 3.13 8.43 12.47
N GLY A 282 2.28 8.81 13.39
CA GLY A 282 2.55 8.77 14.83
C GLY A 282 2.37 7.41 15.53
N ILE A 283 2.51 6.30 14.79
CA ILE A 283 2.65 4.95 15.36
C ILE A 283 4.01 4.42 14.92
N ASP A 284 4.77 3.84 15.88
CA ASP A 284 6.06 3.25 15.54
C ASP A 284 5.90 2.09 14.53
N ARG A 285 6.62 2.19 13.42
CA ARG A 285 6.52 1.22 12.31
C ARG A 285 7.00 -0.19 12.69
N TYR A 286 7.99 -0.29 13.58
CA TYR A 286 8.51 -1.58 14.04
C TYR A 286 7.51 -2.28 14.96
N THR A 287 6.81 -1.51 15.79
CA THR A 287 5.66 -1.96 16.57
C THR A 287 4.54 -2.50 15.66
N LEU A 288 4.17 -1.73 14.62
CA LEU A 288 3.12 -2.16 13.68
C LEU A 288 3.50 -3.44 12.93
N LEU A 289 4.71 -3.51 12.41
CA LEU A 289 5.17 -4.69 11.69
C LEU A 289 5.44 -5.89 12.62
N GLY A 290 5.59 -5.67 13.93
CA GLY A 290 5.97 -6.72 14.88
C GLY A 290 7.45 -7.01 14.90
N THR A 291 8.28 -6.01 14.59
CA THR A 291 9.72 -6.12 14.45
C THR A 291 10.48 -5.30 15.50
N SER A 292 9.78 -4.83 16.54
CA SER A 292 10.37 -4.09 17.66
C SER A 292 11.22 -4.95 18.60
N GLY A 293 11.10 -6.28 18.51
CA GLY A 293 11.74 -7.23 19.44
C GLY A 293 10.98 -7.44 20.74
N ASP A 294 9.88 -6.70 21.00
CA ASP A 294 9.03 -6.92 22.17
C ASP A 294 8.03 -8.07 21.93
N PRO A 295 8.15 -9.20 22.65
CA PRO A 295 7.26 -10.34 22.47
C PRO A 295 5.80 -10.05 22.91
N LYS A 296 5.55 -8.99 23.67
CA LYS A 296 4.20 -8.56 24.05
C LYS A 296 3.50 -7.77 22.95
N VAL A 297 4.25 -7.32 21.96
CA VAL A 297 3.75 -6.50 20.85
C VAL A 297 4.07 -7.19 19.52
N PRO A 298 3.35 -8.28 19.18
CA PRO A 298 3.63 -9.07 17.99
C PRO A 298 3.33 -8.33 16.68
N GLY A 299 2.61 -7.20 16.73
CA GLY A 299 2.24 -6.43 15.56
C GLY A 299 1.59 -7.28 14.47
N LEU A 300 1.91 -7.02 13.21
CA LEU A 300 1.47 -7.81 12.05
C LEU A 300 2.22 -9.15 11.91
N GLY A 301 3.25 -9.39 12.73
CA GLY A 301 4.02 -10.65 12.72
C GLY A 301 5.00 -10.78 11.54
N PHE A 302 5.51 -9.66 11.03
CA PHE A 302 6.53 -9.69 9.99
C PHE A 302 7.81 -10.35 10.48
N ARG A 303 8.42 -11.13 9.59
CA ARG A 303 9.79 -11.59 9.77
C ARG A 303 10.74 -10.41 9.65
N TYR A 304 11.78 -10.42 10.46
CA TYR A 304 12.85 -9.42 10.42
C TYR A 304 14.19 -10.07 10.79
N ASP A 305 15.25 -9.42 10.36
CA ASP A 305 16.62 -9.77 10.73
C ASP A 305 17.26 -8.62 11.53
N THR A 306 18.27 -8.95 12.33
CA THR A 306 19.11 -8.02 13.07
C THR A 306 20.56 -8.32 12.78
N ASP A 307 21.41 -7.28 12.76
CA ASP A 307 22.84 -7.41 12.52
C ASP A 307 23.57 -6.26 13.25
N ASP A 308 24.75 -6.50 13.77
CA ASP A 308 25.53 -5.48 14.51
C ASP A 308 25.93 -4.27 13.63
N ARG A 309 25.82 -4.40 12.32
CA ARG A 309 26.03 -3.29 11.36
C ARG A 309 24.85 -2.33 11.31
N TRP A 310 23.68 -2.67 11.86
CA TRP A 310 22.45 -1.88 11.73
C TRP A 310 22.00 -1.35 13.09
N ALA A 311 21.58 -0.08 13.11
CA ALA A 311 20.98 0.52 14.30
C ALA A 311 19.53 0.04 14.57
N LEU A 312 18.86 -0.49 13.57
CA LEU A 312 17.42 -0.85 13.61
C LEU A 312 17.19 -2.20 12.92
N PRO A 313 16.19 -2.99 13.35
CA PRO A 313 15.84 -4.24 12.69
C PRO A 313 15.44 -4.02 11.23
N ASN A 314 15.67 -5.02 10.38
CA ASN A 314 15.29 -4.99 8.98
C ASN A 314 14.08 -5.90 8.73
N PRO A 315 12.86 -5.35 8.58
CA PRO A 315 11.70 -6.13 8.18
C PRO A 315 11.90 -6.72 6.78
N THR A 316 11.62 -8.02 6.62
CA THR A 316 11.77 -8.71 5.33
C THR A 316 10.45 -9.17 4.73
N GLY A 317 9.38 -9.26 5.53
CA GLY A 317 8.04 -9.60 5.04
C GLY A 317 7.26 -10.52 5.97
N LEU A 318 6.02 -10.79 5.58
CA LEU A 318 5.13 -11.73 6.25
C LEU A 318 5.02 -13.01 5.39
N PRO A 319 5.59 -14.15 5.82
CA PRO A 319 5.66 -15.37 5.02
C PRO A 319 4.29 -15.83 4.48
N GLY A 320 4.21 -16.11 3.18
CA GLY A 320 2.98 -16.54 2.49
C GLY A 320 1.89 -15.47 2.38
N VAL A 321 2.21 -14.21 2.72
CA VAL A 321 1.28 -13.07 2.67
C VAL A 321 1.86 -11.91 1.87
N PHE A 322 2.98 -11.36 2.31
CA PHE A 322 3.67 -10.23 1.70
C PHE A 322 5.18 -10.40 1.93
N GLU A 323 5.86 -10.93 0.96
CA GLU A 323 7.27 -11.30 1.03
C GLU A 323 8.12 -10.32 0.24
N GLY A 324 9.15 -9.75 0.87
CA GLY A 324 10.11 -8.87 0.23
C GLY A 324 10.97 -9.61 -0.79
N TYR A 325 11.36 -8.93 -1.88
CA TYR A 325 12.22 -9.49 -2.92
C TYR A 325 13.68 -9.57 -2.48
N CYS A 326 13.92 -10.23 -1.36
CA CYS A 326 15.25 -10.43 -0.78
C CYS A 326 15.29 -11.73 0.06
N PRO A 327 16.47 -12.20 0.47
CA PRO A 327 16.57 -13.23 1.49
C PRO A 327 15.85 -12.78 2.79
N PRO A 328 15.24 -13.69 3.53
CA PRO A 328 15.27 -15.15 3.37
C PRO A 328 14.12 -15.72 2.50
N HIS A 329 13.25 -14.87 1.94
CA HIS A 329 12.14 -15.34 1.08
C HIS A 329 12.64 -15.88 -0.26
N TYR A 330 13.76 -15.36 -0.72
CA TYR A 330 14.52 -15.86 -1.85
C TYR A 330 15.89 -16.36 -1.38
N PRO A 331 16.44 -17.46 -1.92
CA PRO A 331 17.71 -18.01 -1.44
C PRO A 331 18.91 -17.09 -1.68
N ASN A 332 18.83 -16.18 -2.63
CA ASN A 332 19.83 -15.17 -2.95
C ASN A 332 19.21 -14.09 -3.84
N MET A 333 19.93 -13.01 -4.12
CA MET A 333 19.43 -11.90 -4.93
C MET A 333 19.22 -12.28 -6.41
N ARG A 334 19.96 -13.26 -6.94
CA ARG A 334 19.70 -13.79 -8.28
C ARG A 334 18.30 -14.36 -8.41
N ALA A 335 17.87 -15.16 -7.42
CA ALA A 335 16.52 -15.72 -7.40
C ALA A 335 15.44 -14.64 -7.28
N ALA A 336 15.67 -13.56 -6.52
CA ALA A 336 14.77 -12.42 -6.41
C ALA A 336 14.64 -11.66 -7.74
N VAL A 337 15.75 -11.40 -8.44
CA VAL A 337 15.76 -10.78 -9.78
C VAL A 337 15.00 -11.64 -10.79
N GLU A 338 15.20 -12.95 -10.78
CA GLU A 338 14.47 -13.87 -11.65
C GLU A 338 12.98 -13.92 -11.35
N ALA A 339 12.60 -13.82 -10.07
CA ALA A 339 11.21 -13.75 -9.67
C ALA A 339 10.53 -12.47 -10.20
N LEU A 340 11.22 -11.32 -10.11
CA LEU A 340 10.72 -10.07 -10.71
C LEU A 340 10.60 -10.19 -12.24
N ALA A 341 11.59 -10.77 -12.91
CA ALA A 341 11.54 -10.98 -14.35
C ALA A 341 10.37 -11.90 -14.75
N ARG A 342 10.15 -12.99 -14.01
CA ARG A 342 8.98 -13.88 -14.23
C ARG A 342 7.65 -13.14 -14.02
N ARG A 343 7.55 -12.30 -12.98
CA ARG A 343 6.34 -11.49 -12.75
C ARG A 343 6.08 -10.52 -13.90
N LYS A 344 7.12 -9.96 -14.50
CA LYS A 344 6.99 -9.01 -15.63
C LYS A 344 6.62 -9.69 -16.95
N PHE A 345 7.27 -10.79 -17.28
CA PHE A 345 7.21 -11.42 -18.61
C PHE A 345 6.45 -12.76 -18.62
N GLY A 346 6.13 -13.31 -17.46
CA GLY A 346 5.34 -14.53 -17.33
C GLY A 346 3.83 -14.29 -17.49
N PRO A 347 3.03 -15.38 -17.48
CA PRO A 347 1.57 -15.30 -17.60
C PRO A 347 0.96 -14.35 -16.55
N GLY A 348 0.07 -13.46 -17.01
CA GLY A 348 -0.54 -12.41 -16.18
C GLY A 348 0.32 -11.16 -15.99
N GLY A 349 1.59 -11.19 -16.37
CA GLY A 349 2.51 -10.07 -16.27
C GLY A 349 2.24 -8.97 -17.30
N PRO A 350 2.74 -7.75 -17.06
CA PRO A 350 2.48 -6.58 -17.90
C PRO A 350 3.03 -6.69 -19.31
N PHE A 351 3.96 -7.61 -19.56
CA PHE A 351 4.62 -7.78 -20.87
C PHE A 351 4.45 -9.18 -21.47
N HIS A 352 3.56 -10.00 -20.90
CA HIS A 352 3.21 -11.28 -21.50
C HIS A 352 2.18 -11.07 -22.62
N PRO A 353 2.40 -11.61 -23.86
CA PRO A 353 1.51 -11.38 -24.99
C PRO A 353 0.04 -11.78 -24.73
N ASP A 354 -0.17 -12.86 -23.96
CA ASP A 354 -1.51 -13.36 -23.66
C ASP A 354 -2.21 -12.62 -22.50
N THR A 355 -1.52 -11.70 -21.79
CA THR A 355 -2.16 -10.88 -20.77
C THR A 355 -3.07 -9.87 -21.44
N PRO A 356 -4.39 -9.87 -21.18
CA PRO A 356 -5.30 -8.89 -21.75
C PRO A 356 -4.89 -7.45 -21.47
N GLY A 357 -5.32 -6.50 -22.29
CA GLY A 357 -4.96 -5.09 -22.13
C GLY A 357 -5.83 -4.16 -22.96
N PRO A 358 -5.58 -2.84 -22.92
CA PRO A 358 -6.44 -1.81 -23.51
C PRO A 358 -6.17 -1.56 -25.01
N TRP A 359 -5.14 -2.16 -25.58
CA TRP A 359 -4.76 -1.89 -26.98
C TRP A 359 -5.62 -2.71 -27.94
N LYS A 360 -5.83 -2.20 -29.16
CA LYS A 360 -6.53 -2.92 -30.24
C LYS A 360 -5.83 -4.22 -30.60
N ASP A 361 -4.49 -4.23 -30.55
CA ASP A 361 -3.65 -5.42 -30.73
C ASP A 361 -2.74 -5.57 -29.49
N THR A 362 -3.32 -6.08 -28.44
CA THR A 362 -2.65 -6.24 -27.14
C THR A 362 -1.44 -7.17 -27.23
N ALA A 363 -1.55 -8.30 -27.94
CA ALA A 363 -0.47 -9.27 -28.05
C ALA A 363 0.76 -8.65 -28.73
N LYS A 364 0.55 -7.92 -29.84
CA LYS A 364 1.61 -7.21 -30.54
C LYS A 364 2.28 -6.16 -29.66
N VAL A 365 1.49 -5.36 -28.94
CA VAL A 365 2.03 -4.30 -28.05
C VAL A 365 2.82 -4.90 -26.93
N ARG A 366 2.26 -5.85 -26.15
CA ARG A 366 2.96 -6.49 -25.02
C ARG A 366 4.18 -7.29 -25.49
N GLY A 367 4.07 -8.03 -26.59
CA GLY A 367 5.16 -8.81 -27.15
C GLY A 367 6.30 -7.97 -27.77
N SER A 368 6.12 -6.66 -27.94
CA SER A 368 7.19 -5.76 -28.39
C SER A 368 8.12 -5.29 -27.26
N ALA A 369 7.83 -5.64 -26.00
CA ALA A 369 8.70 -5.30 -24.89
C ALA A 369 10.02 -6.08 -24.96
N GLN A 370 11.13 -5.40 -24.64
CA GLN A 370 12.43 -6.05 -24.57
C GLN A 370 12.50 -6.95 -23.33
N VAL A 371 12.53 -8.26 -23.54
CA VAL A 371 12.71 -9.24 -22.47
C VAL A 371 14.15 -9.17 -21.94
N TYR A 372 14.32 -9.34 -20.64
CA TYR A 372 15.64 -9.35 -20.01
C TYR A 372 16.43 -10.61 -20.42
N SER A 373 17.63 -10.42 -21.02
CA SER A 373 18.56 -11.51 -21.31
C SER A 373 19.16 -12.09 -20.02
N GLU A 374 19.79 -13.28 -20.11
CA GLU A 374 20.52 -13.86 -18.97
C GLU A 374 21.65 -12.94 -18.50
N GLU A 375 22.42 -12.35 -19.44
CA GLU A 375 23.45 -11.39 -19.13
C GLU A 375 22.92 -10.14 -18.40
N PHE A 376 21.75 -9.63 -18.82
CA PHE A 376 21.07 -8.52 -18.15
C PHE A 376 20.72 -8.87 -16.70
N LYS A 377 20.06 -10.02 -16.49
CA LYS A 377 19.66 -10.49 -15.15
C LYS A 377 20.88 -10.74 -14.27
N GLU A 378 21.96 -11.26 -14.85
CA GLU A 378 23.22 -11.50 -14.14
C GLU A 378 23.89 -10.18 -13.70
N CYS A 379 23.87 -9.15 -14.55
CA CYS A 379 24.38 -7.83 -14.20
C CYS A 379 23.62 -7.23 -13.02
N VAL A 380 22.27 -7.23 -13.08
CA VAL A 380 21.43 -6.76 -11.97
C VAL A 380 21.67 -7.57 -10.70
N ALA A 381 21.71 -8.90 -10.81
CA ALA A 381 21.94 -9.79 -9.67
C ALA A 381 23.33 -9.60 -9.05
N THR A 382 24.36 -9.31 -9.84
CA THR A 382 25.71 -9.03 -9.35
C THR A 382 25.72 -7.79 -8.45
N MET A 383 25.04 -6.71 -8.84
CA MET A 383 24.91 -5.51 -8.01
C MET A 383 24.11 -5.78 -6.74
N ALA A 384 22.93 -6.38 -6.88
CA ALA A 384 22.05 -6.66 -5.76
C ALA A 384 22.68 -7.65 -4.75
N GLN A 385 23.38 -8.69 -5.23
CA GLN A 385 24.06 -9.66 -4.36
C GLN A 385 25.23 -9.01 -3.62
N TYR A 386 26.02 -8.16 -4.29
CA TYR A 386 27.08 -7.38 -3.62
C TYR A 386 26.52 -6.56 -2.45
N VAL A 387 25.41 -5.84 -2.68
CA VAL A 387 24.77 -5.06 -1.61
C VAL A 387 24.36 -5.96 -0.46
N TYR A 388 23.68 -7.07 -0.74
CA TYR A 388 23.28 -8.02 0.30
C TYR A 388 24.47 -8.58 1.09
N ASP A 389 25.52 -9.04 0.41
CA ASP A 389 26.70 -9.62 1.05
C ASP A 389 27.48 -8.60 1.90
N LYS A 390 27.61 -7.38 1.38
CA LYS A 390 28.36 -6.31 2.02
C LYS A 390 27.62 -5.71 3.23
N PHE A 391 26.33 -5.49 3.10
CA PHE A 391 25.51 -4.81 4.12
C PHE A 391 24.74 -5.80 5.00
N GLY A 392 24.61 -7.06 4.62
CA GLY A 392 23.83 -8.09 5.31
C GLY A 392 22.34 -8.03 5.06
N LYS A 393 21.86 -7.08 4.27
CA LYS A 393 20.48 -6.87 3.86
C LYS A 393 20.40 -6.25 2.47
N PHE A 394 19.23 -6.31 1.87
CA PHE A 394 18.94 -5.64 0.62
C PHE A 394 17.55 -4.95 0.70
N PRO A 395 17.48 -3.63 0.44
CA PRO A 395 18.58 -2.66 0.22
C PRO A 395 19.59 -2.58 1.38
N GLY A 396 20.77 -1.99 1.11
CA GLY A 396 21.87 -1.93 2.09
C GLY A 396 21.68 -0.86 3.17
N THR A 397 21.25 0.34 2.80
CA THR A 397 21.18 1.52 3.70
C THR A 397 19.77 1.85 4.16
N VAL A 398 18.73 1.34 3.49
CA VAL A 398 17.32 1.52 3.84
C VAL A 398 16.65 0.18 4.18
N PRO A 399 15.46 0.13 4.80
CA PRO A 399 14.79 -1.13 5.12
C PRO A 399 14.26 -1.84 3.87
N SER A 400 14.23 -3.19 3.89
CA SER A 400 13.68 -4.01 2.80
C SER A 400 12.17 -3.84 2.64
N ILE A 401 11.45 -3.73 3.76
CA ILE A 401 10.00 -3.44 3.82
C ILE A 401 9.79 -2.16 4.59
N TYR A 402 8.88 -1.33 4.10
CA TYR A 402 8.64 -0.02 4.68
C TYR A 402 7.14 0.27 4.86
N THR A 403 6.81 0.89 5.97
CA THR A 403 5.53 1.55 6.24
C THR A 403 5.79 2.82 7.02
N HIS A 404 4.99 3.86 6.79
CA HIS A 404 5.21 5.14 7.45
C HIS A 404 3.94 5.97 7.61
N MET A 405 3.04 5.94 6.62
CA MET A 405 1.78 6.66 6.64
C MET A 405 0.63 5.71 6.87
N PHE A 406 -0.26 6.09 7.77
CA PHE A 406 -1.46 5.35 8.15
C PHE A 406 -2.69 6.21 7.90
N LEU A 407 -3.82 5.56 7.63
CA LEU A 407 -5.10 6.23 7.54
C LEU A 407 -6.05 5.63 8.55
N GLN A 408 -6.65 6.47 9.39
CA GLN A 408 -7.76 6.06 10.26
C GLN A 408 -9.07 6.64 9.77
N ALA A 409 -10.14 5.84 9.87
CA ALA A 409 -11.51 6.24 9.63
C ALA A 409 -12.41 5.86 10.80
N HIS A 410 -13.42 6.66 11.08
CA HIS A 410 -14.39 6.44 12.16
C HIS A 410 -15.66 7.27 11.95
N HIS A 411 -16.73 6.95 12.67
CA HIS A 411 -17.89 7.84 12.75
C HIS A 411 -17.54 9.09 13.52
N LEU A 412 -17.84 10.25 12.92
CA LEU A 412 -17.52 11.55 13.48
C LEU A 412 -18.55 11.97 14.51
N ASP A 413 -18.13 12.35 15.71
CA ASP A 413 -19.02 12.93 16.72
C ASP A 413 -19.24 14.42 16.45
N LEU A 414 -20.36 14.76 15.84
CA LEU A 414 -20.68 16.14 15.48
C LEU A 414 -20.95 17.02 16.70
N GLU A 415 -21.44 16.45 17.82
CA GLU A 415 -21.75 17.19 19.04
C GLU A 415 -20.50 17.84 19.64
N PHE A 416 -19.33 17.14 19.57
CA PHE A 416 -18.04 17.74 19.93
C PHE A 416 -17.72 18.97 19.08
N TYR A 417 -17.93 18.89 17.76
CA TYR A 417 -17.62 19.98 16.84
C TYR A 417 -18.62 21.14 16.98
N ASP A 418 -19.89 20.86 17.20
CA ASP A 418 -20.91 21.88 17.43
C ASP A 418 -20.67 22.60 18.77
N PHE A 419 -20.18 21.90 19.79
CA PHE A 419 -19.89 22.48 21.09
C PHE A 419 -18.66 23.40 21.09
N HIS A 420 -17.59 22.98 20.40
CA HIS A 420 -16.31 23.68 20.51
C HIS A 420 -15.97 24.59 19.32
N PHE A 421 -16.58 24.42 18.17
CA PHE A 421 -16.17 25.10 16.94
C PHE A 421 -17.28 25.98 16.37
N LYS A 422 -16.87 27.04 15.68
CA LYS A 422 -17.78 27.83 14.87
C LYS A 422 -18.32 27.02 13.67
N PRO A 423 -19.48 27.40 13.07
CA PRO A 423 -20.00 26.75 11.87
C PRO A 423 -18.95 26.60 10.77
N GLY A 424 -18.97 25.46 10.08
CA GLY A 424 -17.98 25.11 9.02
C GLY A 424 -16.89 24.12 9.45
N ALA A 425 -16.97 23.58 10.66
CA ALA A 425 -16.03 22.57 11.15
C ALA A 425 -16.12 21.23 10.39
N TYR A 426 -17.27 20.93 9.78
CA TYR A 426 -17.52 19.73 8.99
C TYR A 426 -18.42 20.02 7.79
N LEU A 427 -18.50 19.07 6.85
CA LEU A 427 -19.28 19.19 5.62
C LEU A 427 -20.71 18.67 5.81
N GLU A 428 -21.60 18.98 4.89
CA GLU A 428 -22.98 18.47 4.87
C GLU A 428 -23.03 16.94 4.77
N THR A 429 -22.06 16.33 4.10
CA THR A 429 -21.92 14.86 4.06
C THR A 429 -21.80 14.24 5.45
N HIS A 430 -21.05 14.88 6.37
CA HIS A 430 -20.91 14.41 7.76
C HIS A 430 -22.25 14.48 8.52
N LYS A 431 -23.03 15.56 8.35
CA LYS A 431 -24.36 15.67 8.98
C LYS A 431 -25.30 14.55 8.55
N ARG A 432 -25.25 14.22 7.26
CA ARG A 432 -26.18 13.27 6.66
C ARG A 432 -25.66 11.84 6.67
N HIS A 433 -24.45 11.60 7.20
CA HIS A 433 -23.81 10.28 7.15
C HIS A 433 -24.68 9.19 7.78
N MET A 434 -25.10 9.37 9.03
CA MET A 434 -25.90 8.37 9.75
C MET A 434 -27.27 8.12 9.08
N GLU A 435 -27.92 9.16 8.61
CA GLU A 435 -29.18 9.04 7.87
C GLU A 435 -29.02 8.20 6.60
N ARG A 436 -27.92 8.38 5.86
CA ARG A 436 -27.74 7.79 4.53
C ARG A 436 -27.12 6.41 4.57
N TRP A 437 -26.12 6.18 5.43
CA TRP A 437 -25.37 4.93 5.48
C TRP A 437 -25.94 3.92 6.48
N HIS A 438 -26.88 4.31 7.37
CA HIS A 438 -27.44 3.48 8.44
C HIS A 438 -28.98 3.41 8.45
N THR A 439 -29.64 3.57 7.31
CA THR A 439 -31.12 3.62 7.15
C THR A 439 -31.85 2.42 7.77
N ASN A 440 -31.23 1.25 7.86
CA ASN A 440 -31.89 0.07 8.41
C ASN A 440 -31.92 0.01 9.95
N ARG A 441 -31.18 0.85 10.68
CA ARG A 441 -31.19 0.87 12.15
C ARG A 441 -32.37 1.67 12.74
N GLN A 442 -32.83 2.72 12.06
CA GLN A 442 -33.97 3.52 12.54
C GLN A 442 -35.29 2.75 12.57
N ARG A 443 -35.49 1.77 11.69
CA ARG A 443 -36.72 0.95 11.65
C ARG A 443 -36.82 -0.09 12.78
N SER A 444 -35.76 -0.35 13.53
CA SER A 444 -35.74 -1.32 14.64
C SER A 444 -35.92 -0.68 16.02
N CYS A 445 -35.79 0.65 16.14
CA CYS A 445 -35.99 1.38 17.41
C CYS A 445 -37.42 1.94 17.59
N ASP A 446 -38.22 1.92 16.51
CA ASP A 446 -39.62 2.39 16.52
C ASP A 446 -40.62 1.21 16.59
N ARG A 447 -40.19 0.04 17.08
CA ARG A 447 -41.09 -1.10 17.36
C ARG A 447 -41.01 -1.57 18.80
#